data_7e294d381e0bc5d679cadd88aa60b838
#
_entry.id   7e294d381e0bc5d679cadd88aa60b838
#
_cell.length_a   1.000
_cell.length_b   1.000
_cell.length_c   1.000
_cell.angle_alpha   90.00
_cell.angle_beta   90.00
_cell.angle_gamma   90.00
#
_symmetry.space_group_name_H-M   'P 1'
#
loop_
_entity.id
_entity.type
_entity.pdbx_description
1 polymer ?
#
loop_
_entity_poly.entity_id
_entity_poly.type
_entity_poly.pdbx_seq_one_letter_code
_entity_poly.pdbx_strand_id
1 'polypeptide(L)'
;MAFRIKFSALAVAALCTVPLLAAAQPNWPSKPVTIVVAYPAGGAADMLARLVAPKMATVLGQSVVIENRGGAAGQIGAGYVAQAKPDGYTLLVDGGGYAINPTLFPKLPYDPAKAFTPLGILGVFPLVLTVSPNYSAKTTAELVQTARSAPDAVSYASPGTGSTQHLATEQFLQQAKAKMVHIPYKGGSPARADVMGGHVPVYVANIGSSLSNIKANKLRPLAVMAARRSALLPDVPTLAEAGVPNAEAYEWNGMFMPAGVPPAVAAKLAEALKVALDAPEVKERITSVGGEPFTGSNAEVRKFIDLQTQRMGKVMRDGNIKAE
;
A
#
# COMPACT_ATOMS: atom_id res chain seq x y z
N MET A 1 -16.55 -47.68 -84.23
CA MET A 1 -15.25 -47.70 -83.49
C MET A 1 -15.04 -46.32 -82.91
N ALA A 2 -15.29 -46.15 -81.63
CA ALA A 2 -15.26 -44.83 -80.95
C ALA A 2 -14.05 -44.77 -80.05
N PHE A 3 -13.15 -43.84 -80.30
CA PHE A 3 -11.95 -43.62 -79.53
C PHE A 3 -12.28 -42.56 -78.41
N ARG A 4 -12.24 -42.97 -77.16
CA ARG A 4 -12.41 -42.11 -76.02
C ARG A 4 -11.04 -41.61 -75.58
N ILE A 5 -10.81 -40.33 -75.69
CA ILE A 5 -9.65 -39.64 -75.11
C ILE A 5 -10.01 -39.19 -73.67
N LYS A 6 -9.25 -39.69 -72.67
CA LYS A 6 -9.35 -39.29 -71.27
C LYS A 6 -8.42 -38.10 -71.10
N PHE A 7 -8.99 -36.94 -70.75
CA PHE A 7 -8.23 -35.79 -70.22
C PHE A 7 -8.01 -35.98 -68.73
N SER A 8 -6.76 -36.12 -68.28
CA SER A 8 -6.38 -36.07 -66.89
C SER A 8 -6.09 -34.60 -66.54
N ALA A 9 -6.93 -34.04 -65.68
CA ALA A 9 -6.71 -32.71 -65.14
C ALA A 9 -5.67 -32.77 -63.99
N LEU A 10 -4.50 -32.19 -64.24
CA LEU A 10 -3.46 -32.00 -63.25
C LEU A 10 -3.77 -30.70 -62.43
N ALA A 11 -4.32 -30.82 -61.23
CA ALA A 11 -4.55 -29.70 -60.33
C ALA A 11 -3.22 -29.32 -59.63
N VAL A 12 -2.62 -28.23 -60.08
CA VAL A 12 -1.46 -27.61 -59.40
C VAL A 12 -1.98 -26.81 -58.16
N ALA A 13 -1.82 -27.36 -57.00
CA ALA A 13 -2.06 -26.65 -55.73
C ALA A 13 -0.90 -25.66 -55.47
N ALA A 14 -1.10 -24.39 -55.82
CA ALA A 14 -0.20 -23.32 -55.43
C ALA A 14 -0.38 -23.06 -53.94
N LEU A 15 0.55 -23.56 -53.11
CA LEU A 15 0.66 -23.23 -51.70
C LEU A 15 1.09 -21.76 -51.59
N CYS A 16 0.14 -20.84 -51.35
CA CYS A 16 0.42 -19.48 -50.95
C CYS A 16 1.01 -19.50 -49.54
N THR A 17 2.33 -19.55 -49.41
CA THR A 17 3.04 -19.23 -48.16
C THR A 17 2.89 -17.73 -47.89
N VAL A 18 1.86 -17.37 -47.11
CA VAL A 18 1.76 -16.03 -46.55
C VAL A 18 2.86 -15.93 -45.49
N PRO A 19 3.88 -15.05 -45.66
CA PRO A 19 4.82 -14.81 -44.59
C PRO A 19 4.02 -14.23 -43.42
N LEU A 20 3.95 -14.95 -42.29
CA LEU A 20 3.60 -14.35 -41.02
C LEU A 20 4.66 -13.26 -40.79
N LEU A 21 4.33 -12.03 -41.16
CA LEU A 21 4.98 -10.87 -40.63
C LEU A 21 4.81 -10.97 -39.09
N ALA A 22 5.84 -11.48 -38.43
CA ALA A 22 6.02 -11.30 -37.02
C ALA A 22 5.99 -9.78 -36.80
N ALA A 23 4.82 -9.26 -36.42
CA ALA A 23 4.69 -7.87 -36.00
C ALA A 23 5.73 -7.67 -34.92
N ALA A 24 6.85 -7.04 -35.29
CA ALA A 24 7.84 -6.58 -34.31
C ALA A 24 7.04 -5.78 -33.31
N GLN A 25 6.92 -6.29 -32.09
CA GLN A 25 6.25 -5.55 -31.03
C GLN A 25 6.98 -4.20 -30.95
N PRO A 26 6.27 -3.07 -31.10
CA PRO A 26 6.91 -1.77 -31.07
C PRO A 26 7.77 -1.74 -29.81
N ASN A 27 9.01 -1.20 -29.90
CA ASN A 27 9.94 -1.12 -28.77
C ASN A 27 9.25 -0.41 -27.61
N TRP A 28 8.60 -1.17 -26.75
CA TRP A 28 7.98 -0.63 -25.55
C TRP A 28 9.06 -0.43 -24.48
N PRO A 29 9.07 0.73 -23.78
CA PRO A 29 8.24 1.91 -23.99
C PRO A 29 8.82 2.83 -25.09
N SER A 30 7.95 3.44 -25.91
CA SER A 30 8.30 4.44 -26.93
C SER A 30 7.94 5.87 -26.55
N LYS A 31 7.31 6.06 -25.39
CA LYS A 31 6.88 7.35 -24.81
C LYS A 31 6.98 7.29 -23.27
N PRO A 32 6.88 8.43 -22.57
CA PRO A 32 6.92 8.45 -21.11
C PRO A 32 5.88 7.53 -20.46
N VAL A 33 6.29 6.92 -19.34
CA VAL A 33 5.41 6.14 -18.46
C VAL A 33 4.94 7.05 -17.33
N THR A 34 3.64 7.06 -17.03
CA THR A 34 3.05 7.89 -15.98
C THR A 34 2.75 7.03 -14.75
N ILE A 35 3.24 7.45 -13.60
CA ILE A 35 2.85 6.91 -12.30
C ILE A 35 1.82 7.86 -11.68
N VAL A 36 0.58 7.41 -11.57
CA VAL A 36 -0.48 8.11 -10.86
C VAL A 36 -0.39 7.77 -9.39
N VAL A 37 -0.19 8.80 -8.55
CA VAL A 37 -0.20 8.67 -7.10
C VAL A 37 -1.58 9.04 -6.59
N ALA A 38 -2.28 8.11 -5.91
CA ALA A 38 -3.65 8.27 -5.43
C ALA A 38 -3.78 9.23 -4.22
N TYR A 39 -2.73 9.98 -3.90
CA TYR A 39 -2.64 10.89 -2.75
C TYR A 39 -2.02 12.23 -3.15
N PRO A 40 -2.22 13.28 -2.31
CA PRO A 40 -1.59 14.59 -2.55
C PRO A 40 -0.07 14.52 -2.60
N ALA A 41 0.54 15.46 -3.31
CA ALA A 41 1.98 15.62 -3.36
C ALA A 41 2.59 15.88 -1.96
N GLY A 42 3.81 15.41 -1.75
CA GLY A 42 4.55 15.56 -0.48
C GLY A 42 4.22 14.49 0.58
N GLY A 43 3.26 13.60 0.32
CA GLY A 43 2.99 12.44 1.18
C GLY A 43 3.96 11.27 0.95
N ALA A 44 3.87 10.22 1.79
CA ALA A 44 4.74 9.05 1.69
C ALA A 44 4.66 8.36 0.32
N ALA A 45 3.46 8.19 -0.23
CA ALA A 45 3.26 7.60 -1.55
C ALA A 45 3.94 8.41 -2.67
N ASP A 46 3.83 9.73 -2.64
CA ASP A 46 4.47 10.63 -3.60
C ASP A 46 6.00 10.61 -3.47
N MET A 47 6.51 10.63 -2.23
CA MET A 47 7.94 10.52 -1.96
C MET A 47 8.50 9.21 -2.52
N LEU A 48 7.85 8.08 -2.27
CA LEU A 48 8.29 6.77 -2.74
C LEU A 48 8.23 6.68 -4.27
N ALA A 49 7.15 7.18 -4.89
CA ALA A 49 7.03 7.22 -6.34
C ALA A 49 8.17 8.02 -6.98
N ARG A 50 8.46 9.22 -6.44
CA ARG A 50 9.57 10.08 -6.91
C ARG A 50 10.95 9.48 -6.64
N LEU A 51 11.09 8.66 -5.62
CA LEU A 51 12.33 7.98 -5.28
C LEU A 51 12.68 6.88 -6.30
N VAL A 52 11.68 6.09 -6.73
CA VAL A 52 11.90 4.99 -7.68
C VAL A 52 11.86 5.42 -9.15
N ALA A 53 11.13 6.47 -9.49
CA ALA A 53 10.90 6.91 -10.88
C ALA A 53 12.18 7.17 -11.68
N PRO A 54 13.22 7.86 -11.19
CA PRO A 54 14.46 8.09 -11.93
C PRO A 54 15.20 6.79 -12.26
N LYS A 55 15.20 5.82 -11.33
CA LYS A 55 15.84 4.52 -11.53
C LYS A 55 15.06 3.68 -12.54
N MET A 56 13.75 3.66 -12.44
CA MET A 56 12.90 3.02 -13.44
C MET A 56 13.10 3.63 -14.83
N ALA A 57 13.20 4.96 -14.92
CA ALA A 57 13.45 5.66 -16.19
C ALA A 57 14.76 5.21 -16.85
N THR A 58 15.82 5.02 -16.07
CA THR A 58 17.12 4.51 -16.57
C THR A 58 16.98 3.11 -17.17
N VAL A 59 16.27 2.21 -16.51
CA VAL A 59 16.07 0.82 -16.98
C VAL A 59 15.16 0.78 -18.22
N LEU A 60 14.11 1.60 -18.20
CA LEU A 60 13.11 1.64 -19.29
C LEU A 60 13.62 2.37 -20.54
N GLY A 61 14.62 3.25 -20.42
CA GLY A 61 15.09 4.12 -21.49
C GLY A 61 14.09 5.21 -21.87
N GLN A 62 13.12 5.50 -21.00
CA GLN A 62 12.07 6.51 -21.19
C GLN A 62 11.77 7.24 -19.88
N SER A 63 11.33 8.48 -19.96
CA SER A 63 10.95 9.25 -18.79
C SER A 63 9.82 8.59 -18.01
N VAL A 64 9.91 8.65 -16.67
CA VAL A 64 8.83 8.24 -15.76
C VAL A 64 8.32 9.48 -15.04
N VAL A 65 7.05 9.83 -15.29
CA VAL A 65 6.41 11.06 -14.82
C VAL A 65 5.46 10.75 -13.67
N ILE A 66 5.44 11.62 -12.66
CA ILE A 66 4.55 11.48 -11.50
C ILE A 66 3.36 12.43 -11.66
N GLU A 67 2.16 11.89 -11.51
CA GLU A 67 0.91 12.65 -11.49
C GLU A 67 0.14 12.37 -10.19
N ASN A 68 -0.09 13.39 -9.37
CA ASN A 68 -0.87 13.24 -8.14
C ASN A 68 -2.36 13.45 -8.42
N ARG A 69 -3.17 12.40 -8.15
CA ARG A 69 -4.64 12.41 -8.25
C ARG A 69 -5.25 11.95 -6.94
N GLY A 70 -5.11 12.78 -5.91
CA GLY A 70 -5.64 12.50 -4.58
C GLY A 70 -7.14 12.73 -4.47
N GLY A 71 -7.75 12.21 -3.41
CA GLY A 71 -9.14 12.42 -3.02
C GLY A 71 -9.92 11.13 -2.83
N ALA A 72 -11.02 11.21 -2.05
CA ALA A 72 -11.90 10.09 -1.72
C ALA A 72 -11.14 8.83 -1.27
N ALA A 73 -10.22 8.96 -0.32
CA ALA A 73 -9.37 7.87 0.18
C ALA A 73 -8.60 7.10 -0.93
N GLY A 74 -8.13 7.79 -1.97
CA GLY A 74 -7.40 7.22 -3.11
C GLY A 74 -8.29 6.76 -4.27
N GLN A 75 -9.61 6.75 -4.13
CA GLN A 75 -10.52 6.22 -5.15
C GLN A 75 -10.46 7.00 -6.48
N ILE A 76 -10.16 8.31 -6.46
CA ILE A 76 -10.06 9.13 -7.68
C ILE A 76 -8.89 8.65 -8.53
N GLY A 77 -7.69 8.53 -7.95
CA GLY A 77 -6.50 8.05 -8.65
C GLY A 77 -6.64 6.60 -9.11
N ALA A 78 -7.10 5.73 -8.22
CA ALA A 78 -7.32 4.31 -8.52
C ALA A 78 -8.38 4.13 -9.63
N GLY A 79 -9.50 4.85 -9.58
CA GLY A 79 -10.55 4.81 -10.60
C GLY A 79 -10.05 5.28 -11.97
N TYR A 80 -9.21 6.32 -12.01
CA TYR A 80 -8.59 6.78 -13.24
C TYR A 80 -7.68 5.70 -13.87
N VAL A 81 -6.82 5.07 -13.06
CA VAL A 81 -5.92 4.02 -13.56
C VAL A 81 -6.67 2.74 -13.95
N ALA A 82 -7.73 2.39 -13.22
CA ALA A 82 -8.57 1.24 -13.55
C ALA A 82 -9.22 1.34 -14.94
N GLN A 83 -9.46 2.57 -15.43
CA GLN A 83 -10.02 2.86 -16.75
C GLN A 83 -8.94 3.11 -17.83
N ALA A 84 -7.67 3.15 -17.44
CA ALA A 84 -6.57 3.35 -18.38
C ALA A 84 -6.37 2.12 -19.28
N LYS A 85 -5.78 2.34 -20.47
CA LYS A 85 -5.43 1.23 -21.36
C LYS A 85 -4.40 0.32 -20.68
N PRO A 86 -4.54 -1.01 -20.76
CA PRO A 86 -3.59 -1.94 -20.18
C PRO A 86 -2.35 -2.11 -21.09
N ASP A 87 -1.71 -1.00 -21.44
CA ASP A 87 -0.55 -0.94 -22.34
C ASP A 87 0.77 -0.69 -21.60
N GLY A 88 0.72 -0.59 -20.26
CA GLY A 88 1.88 -0.37 -19.40
C GLY A 88 2.35 1.08 -19.28
N TYR A 89 1.69 2.04 -19.91
CA TYR A 89 2.08 3.47 -19.82
C TYR A 89 1.46 4.21 -18.65
N THR A 90 0.49 3.60 -17.94
CA THR A 90 -0.13 4.20 -16.77
C THR A 90 -0.07 3.21 -15.61
N LEU A 91 0.58 3.62 -14.52
CA LEU A 91 0.74 2.84 -13.31
C LEU A 91 0.05 3.56 -12.15
N LEU A 92 -0.31 2.83 -11.11
CA LEU A 92 -0.88 3.35 -9.88
C LEU A 92 0.11 3.16 -8.72
N VAL A 93 0.29 4.20 -7.91
CA VAL A 93 0.82 4.06 -6.54
C VAL A 93 -0.32 4.33 -5.56
N ASP A 94 -0.64 3.30 -4.79
CA ASP A 94 -1.66 3.31 -3.74
C ASP A 94 -1.07 2.65 -2.47
N GLY A 95 -1.81 2.69 -1.38
CA GLY A 95 -1.38 2.16 -0.09
C GLY A 95 -2.50 1.45 0.67
N GLY A 96 -2.70 1.83 1.93
CA GLY A 96 -3.75 1.27 2.78
C GLY A 96 -5.14 1.33 2.14
N GLY A 97 -5.44 2.38 1.35
CA GLY A 97 -6.70 2.52 0.63
C GLY A 97 -7.02 1.32 -0.28
N TYR A 98 -6.01 0.78 -0.95
CA TYR A 98 -6.18 -0.41 -1.78
C TYR A 98 -6.77 -1.61 -1.01
N ALA A 99 -6.31 -1.84 0.22
CA ALA A 99 -6.77 -2.94 1.06
C ALA A 99 -8.06 -2.64 1.84
N ILE A 100 -8.30 -1.37 2.15
CA ILE A 100 -9.39 -0.90 3.03
C ILE A 100 -10.67 -0.60 2.24
N ASN A 101 -10.54 0.11 1.11
CA ASN A 101 -11.67 0.62 0.35
C ASN A 101 -12.68 -0.46 -0.11
N PRO A 102 -12.27 -1.67 -0.51
CA PRO A 102 -13.21 -2.73 -0.90
C PRO A 102 -14.22 -3.14 0.19
N THR A 103 -13.85 -2.96 1.46
CA THR A 103 -14.74 -3.26 2.59
C THR A 103 -15.42 -2.00 3.13
N LEU A 104 -14.71 -0.86 3.12
CA LEU A 104 -15.19 0.38 3.71
C LEU A 104 -16.31 1.04 2.89
N PHE A 105 -16.21 0.97 1.55
CA PHE A 105 -17.15 1.62 0.65
C PHE A 105 -18.04 0.61 -0.07
N PRO A 106 -19.36 0.77 -0.04
CA PRO A 106 -20.29 -0.15 -0.69
C PRO A 106 -20.23 -0.10 -2.22
N LYS A 107 -19.71 0.99 -2.79
CA LYS A 107 -19.53 1.18 -4.23
C LYS A 107 -18.19 1.82 -4.50
N LEU A 108 -17.38 1.19 -5.36
CA LEU A 108 -16.14 1.73 -5.87
C LEU A 108 -16.31 2.04 -7.37
N PRO A 109 -15.54 3.00 -7.94
CA PRO A 109 -15.57 3.30 -9.38
C PRO A 109 -14.89 2.22 -10.24
N TYR A 110 -14.45 1.11 -9.64
CA TYR A 110 -13.79 -0.03 -10.28
C TYR A 110 -14.07 -1.34 -9.52
N ASP A 111 -13.86 -2.48 -10.17
CA ASP A 111 -13.91 -3.79 -9.52
C ASP A 111 -12.56 -4.06 -8.81
N PRO A 112 -12.48 -4.01 -7.47
CA PRO A 112 -11.21 -4.13 -6.76
C PRO A 112 -10.55 -5.51 -6.92
N ALA A 113 -11.32 -6.55 -7.24
CA ALA A 113 -10.80 -7.90 -7.43
C ALA A 113 -10.14 -8.10 -8.81
N LYS A 114 -10.46 -7.24 -9.79
CA LYS A 114 -10.09 -7.44 -11.20
C LYS A 114 -9.34 -6.28 -11.82
N ALA A 115 -9.41 -5.07 -11.22
CA ALA A 115 -8.92 -3.86 -11.88
C ALA A 115 -7.39 -3.79 -12.00
N PHE A 116 -6.65 -4.42 -11.07
CA PHE A 116 -5.21 -4.21 -10.95
C PHE A 116 -4.40 -5.49 -10.85
N THR A 117 -3.17 -5.41 -11.33
CA THR A 117 -2.11 -6.40 -11.07
C THR A 117 -1.00 -5.71 -10.26
N PRO A 118 -0.63 -6.24 -9.07
CA PRO A 118 0.49 -5.70 -8.30
C PRO A 118 1.83 -5.87 -9.03
N LEU A 119 2.65 -4.82 -9.00
CA LEU A 119 4.04 -4.84 -9.47
C LEU A 119 5.04 -5.03 -8.33
N GLY A 120 4.81 -4.35 -7.19
CA GLY A 120 5.70 -4.45 -6.05
C GLY A 120 5.24 -3.57 -4.88
N ILE A 121 5.84 -3.78 -3.72
CA ILE A 121 5.69 -2.93 -2.54
C ILE A 121 6.86 -1.96 -2.51
N LEU A 122 6.59 -0.66 -2.48
CA LEU A 122 7.60 0.40 -2.48
C LEU A 122 8.24 0.56 -1.10
N GLY A 123 7.47 0.32 -0.05
CA GLY A 123 7.94 0.41 1.33
C GLY A 123 6.84 0.07 2.32
N VAL A 124 7.26 -0.43 3.47
CA VAL A 124 6.40 -0.80 4.60
C VAL A 124 6.83 0.01 5.80
N PHE A 125 5.90 0.62 6.51
CA PHE A 125 6.17 1.51 7.63
C PHE A 125 5.49 0.95 8.88
N PRO A 126 6.24 0.42 9.85
CA PRO A 126 5.68 -0.02 11.11
C PRO A 126 4.99 1.13 11.84
N LEU A 127 3.87 0.83 12.48
CA LEU A 127 3.18 1.76 13.36
C LEU A 127 3.65 1.58 14.80
N VAL A 128 3.42 2.59 15.62
CA VAL A 128 3.76 2.58 17.05
C VAL A 128 2.57 3.09 17.86
N LEU A 129 2.17 2.32 18.85
CA LEU A 129 1.19 2.73 19.85
C LEU A 129 1.85 3.75 20.77
N THR A 130 1.29 4.95 20.83
CA THR A 130 1.79 6.05 21.66
C THR A 130 0.71 6.60 22.56
N VAL A 131 1.14 7.21 23.66
CA VAL A 131 0.27 7.98 24.53
C VAL A 131 0.82 9.40 24.75
N SER A 132 -0.06 10.30 25.20
CA SER A 132 0.32 11.63 25.68
C SER A 132 1.42 11.52 26.76
N PRO A 133 2.40 12.42 26.80
CA PRO A 133 3.53 12.34 27.75
C PRO A 133 3.08 12.31 29.20
N ASN A 134 1.97 12.99 29.51
CA ASN A 134 1.43 13.10 30.88
C ASN A 134 0.36 12.04 31.21
N TYR A 135 0.05 11.14 30.29
CA TYR A 135 -0.92 10.09 30.55
C TYR A 135 -0.40 9.10 31.58
N SER A 136 -1.28 8.59 32.43
CA SER A 136 -0.92 7.72 33.55
C SER A 136 -0.28 6.40 33.13
N ALA A 137 -0.81 5.76 32.08
CA ALA A 137 -0.29 4.50 31.59
C ALA A 137 1.11 4.69 30.96
N LYS A 138 2.07 3.94 31.47
CA LYS A 138 3.47 3.92 31.03
C LYS A 138 3.82 2.68 30.21
N THR A 139 2.96 1.67 30.26
CA THR A 139 3.09 0.39 29.54
C THR A 139 1.82 0.05 28.77
N THR A 140 1.94 -0.83 27.79
CA THR A 140 0.78 -1.38 27.06
C THR A 140 -0.18 -2.11 28.02
N ALA A 141 0.36 -2.85 29.00
CA ALA A 141 -0.45 -3.58 29.98
C ALA A 141 -1.31 -2.64 30.83
N GLU A 142 -0.75 -1.52 31.33
CA GLU A 142 -1.49 -0.51 32.07
C GLU A 142 -2.58 0.16 31.23
N LEU A 143 -2.28 0.48 29.96
CA LEU A 143 -3.26 1.03 29.02
C LEU A 143 -4.41 0.06 28.79
N VAL A 144 -4.12 -1.22 28.53
CA VAL A 144 -5.12 -2.28 28.33
C VAL A 144 -5.97 -2.47 29.59
N GLN A 145 -5.35 -2.48 30.76
CA GLN A 145 -6.06 -2.59 32.03
C GLN A 145 -7.04 -1.42 32.23
N THR A 146 -6.61 -0.19 32.00
CA THR A 146 -7.47 1.00 32.10
C THR A 146 -8.63 0.93 31.10
N ALA A 147 -8.34 0.58 29.84
CA ALA A 147 -9.37 0.50 28.81
C ALA A 147 -10.37 -0.65 29.02
N ARG A 148 -10.00 -1.70 29.75
CA ARG A 148 -10.92 -2.78 30.15
C ARG A 148 -11.78 -2.41 31.36
N SER A 149 -11.20 -1.72 32.33
CA SER A 149 -11.91 -1.34 33.58
C SER A 149 -12.87 -0.17 33.37
N ALA A 150 -12.57 0.73 32.43
CA ALA A 150 -13.37 1.91 32.11
C ALA A 150 -13.41 2.15 30.59
N PRO A 151 -14.20 1.38 29.83
CA PRO A 151 -14.19 1.37 28.36
C PRO A 151 -14.47 2.74 27.72
N ASP A 152 -15.32 3.56 28.34
CA ASP A 152 -15.72 4.87 27.81
C ASP A 152 -14.84 6.03 28.34
N ALA A 153 -13.88 5.76 29.25
CA ALA A 153 -13.03 6.77 29.84
C ALA A 153 -11.73 7.02 29.07
N VAL A 154 -11.35 6.11 28.18
CA VAL A 154 -10.14 6.23 27.36
C VAL A 154 -10.53 6.52 25.93
N SER A 155 -10.02 7.63 25.37
CA SER A 155 -10.19 7.95 23.96
C SER A 155 -8.89 7.78 23.18
N TYR A 156 -9.00 7.61 21.86
CA TYR A 156 -7.86 7.61 20.96
C TYR A 156 -8.12 8.48 19.73
N ALA A 157 -7.07 9.15 19.28
CA ALA A 157 -7.10 9.95 18.07
C ALA A 157 -6.75 9.12 16.82
N SER A 158 -7.33 9.45 15.68
CA SER A 158 -6.92 8.91 14.37
C SER A 158 -6.93 10.00 13.29
N PRO A 159 -6.26 9.77 12.13
CA PRO A 159 -6.33 10.68 10.98
C PRO A 159 -7.73 10.76 10.32
N GLY A 160 -8.68 9.98 10.80
CA GLY A 160 -10.05 9.91 10.29
C GLY A 160 -10.56 8.47 10.24
N THR A 161 -11.89 8.34 10.15
CA THR A 161 -12.58 7.05 10.04
C THR A 161 -12.08 6.25 8.83
N GLY A 162 -11.74 4.98 9.03
CA GLY A 162 -11.19 4.10 7.99
C GLY A 162 -9.71 4.34 7.65
N SER A 163 -9.00 5.26 8.32
CA SER A 163 -7.55 5.38 8.13
C SER A 163 -6.81 4.15 8.65
N THR A 164 -5.60 3.90 8.12
CA THR A 164 -4.76 2.78 8.57
C THR A 164 -4.54 2.81 10.09
N GLN A 165 -4.32 3.99 10.67
CA GLN A 165 -4.11 4.16 12.10
C GLN A 165 -5.38 3.89 12.91
N HIS A 166 -6.57 4.28 12.40
CA HIS A 166 -7.84 3.92 13.01
C HIS A 166 -7.98 2.39 13.07
N LEU A 167 -7.85 1.72 11.92
CA LEU A 167 -8.01 0.27 11.84
C LEU A 167 -6.93 -0.49 12.62
N ALA A 168 -5.71 0.03 12.68
CA ALA A 168 -4.65 -0.52 13.51
C ALA A 168 -4.98 -0.42 15.01
N THR A 169 -5.57 0.70 15.45
CA THR A 169 -6.04 0.85 16.83
C THR A 169 -7.18 -0.12 17.13
N GLU A 170 -8.16 -0.24 16.24
CA GLU A 170 -9.26 -1.19 16.42
C GLU A 170 -8.77 -2.64 16.43
N GLN A 171 -7.81 -3.02 15.58
CA GLN A 171 -7.18 -4.33 15.62
C GLN A 171 -6.50 -4.58 16.98
N PHE A 172 -5.74 -3.62 17.49
CA PHE A 172 -5.15 -3.69 18.82
C PHE A 172 -6.22 -3.90 19.90
N LEU A 173 -7.30 -3.11 19.88
CA LEU A 173 -8.39 -3.20 20.86
C LEU A 173 -9.11 -4.55 20.80
N GLN A 174 -9.38 -5.09 19.60
CA GLN A 174 -9.98 -6.41 19.42
C GLN A 174 -9.08 -7.51 20.01
N GLN A 175 -7.76 -7.50 19.73
CA GLN A 175 -6.81 -8.46 20.28
C GLN A 175 -6.65 -8.30 21.80
N ALA A 176 -6.63 -7.08 22.30
CA ALA A 176 -6.55 -6.77 23.73
C ALA A 176 -7.87 -7.02 24.46
N LYS A 177 -8.99 -7.32 23.78
CA LYS A 177 -10.35 -7.37 24.36
C LYS A 177 -10.64 -6.14 25.21
N ALA A 178 -10.35 -4.97 24.69
CA ALA A 178 -10.52 -3.67 25.33
C ALA A 178 -11.34 -2.75 24.40
N LYS A 179 -11.83 -1.63 24.94
CA LYS A 179 -12.56 -0.61 24.17
C LYS A 179 -12.03 0.77 24.51
N MET A 180 -12.03 1.65 23.52
CA MET A 180 -11.73 3.08 23.65
C MET A 180 -12.68 3.88 22.76
N VAL A 181 -12.87 5.16 23.07
CA VAL A 181 -13.69 6.07 22.28
C VAL A 181 -12.87 6.63 21.12
N HIS A 182 -13.33 6.44 19.88
CA HIS A 182 -12.65 6.97 18.70
C HIS A 182 -12.91 8.46 18.50
N ILE A 183 -11.85 9.25 18.32
CA ILE A 183 -11.88 10.69 17.98
C ILE A 183 -11.24 10.88 16.60
N PRO A 184 -12.03 11.01 15.53
CA PRO A 184 -11.50 11.22 14.17
C PRO A 184 -11.06 12.66 13.94
N TYR A 185 -9.91 12.84 13.30
CA TYR A 185 -9.35 14.12 12.86
C TYR A 185 -9.25 14.19 11.34
N LYS A 186 -9.07 15.40 10.80
CA LYS A 186 -8.81 15.61 9.37
C LYS A 186 -7.31 15.47 9.07
N GLY A 187 -6.75 14.28 9.35
CA GLY A 187 -5.34 13.94 9.08
C GLY A 187 -4.51 13.69 10.34
N GLY A 188 -3.31 13.13 10.14
CA GLY A 188 -2.44 12.69 11.25
C GLY A 188 -1.78 13.84 12.01
N SER A 189 -1.56 15.00 11.38
CA SER A 189 -0.91 16.15 12.05
C SER A 189 -1.77 16.75 13.15
N PRO A 190 -3.05 17.08 12.95
CA PRO A 190 -3.92 17.56 14.03
C PRO A 190 -4.16 16.49 15.11
N ALA A 191 -4.36 15.22 14.74
CA ALA A 191 -4.51 14.12 15.69
C ALA A 191 -3.30 14.02 16.65
N ARG A 192 -2.09 14.03 16.07
CA ARG A 192 -0.84 14.00 16.83
C ARG A 192 -0.65 15.23 17.72
N ALA A 193 -1.02 16.42 17.24
CA ALA A 193 -0.90 17.67 18.00
C ALA A 193 -1.76 17.62 19.28
N ASP A 194 -2.99 17.14 19.16
CA ASP A 194 -3.91 17.03 20.30
C ASP A 194 -3.45 16.00 21.33
N VAL A 195 -2.85 14.90 20.88
CA VAL A 195 -2.27 13.90 21.80
C VAL A 195 -1.02 14.45 22.50
N MET A 196 -0.16 15.18 21.78
CA MET A 196 0.97 15.88 22.41
C MET A 196 0.53 16.93 23.42
N GLY A 197 -0.61 17.59 23.17
CA GLY A 197 -1.23 18.55 24.09
C GLY A 197 -1.97 17.91 25.28
N GLY A 198 -2.17 16.61 25.27
CA GLY A 198 -2.88 15.89 26.35
C GLY A 198 -4.41 15.93 26.24
N HIS A 199 -4.99 16.47 25.15
CA HIS A 199 -6.44 16.54 24.94
C HIS A 199 -7.04 15.15 24.64
N VAL A 200 -6.29 14.30 23.95
CA VAL A 200 -6.63 12.89 23.70
C VAL A 200 -5.45 12.03 24.15
N PRO A 201 -5.66 10.96 24.96
CA PRO A 201 -4.55 10.23 25.57
C PRO A 201 -3.78 9.31 24.61
N VAL A 202 -4.39 8.73 23.59
CA VAL A 202 -3.82 7.63 22.80
C VAL A 202 -3.79 7.97 21.29
N TYR A 203 -2.70 7.59 20.64
CA TYR A 203 -2.55 7.69 19.19
C TYR A 203 -1.66 6.58 18.64
N VAL A 204 -2.14 5.87 17.61
CA VAL A 204 -1.28 5.00 16.81
C VAL A 204 -0.63 5.85 15.72
N ALA A 205 0.70 5.92 15.77
CA ALA A 205 1.50 6.81 14.94
C ALA A 205 2.31 6.03 13.88
N ASN A 206 2.58 6.66 12.74
CA ASN A 206 3.67 6.22 11.88
C ASN A 206 5.00 6.62 12.53
N ILE A 207 5.95 5.67 12.67
CA ILE A 207 7.22 5.88 13.35
C ILE A 207 8.00 7.03 12.70
N GLY A 208 8.15 7.02 11.37
CA GLY A 208 8.94 8.02 10.67
C GLY A 208 8.45 9.43 10.88
N SER A 209 7.14 9.66 10.74
CA SER A 209 6.54 10.99 10.92
C SER A 209 6.47 11.46 12.38
N SER A 210 6.67 10.57 13.35
CA SER A 210 6.53 10.85 14.78
C SER A 210 7.84 10.71 15.57
N LEU A 211 8.91 10.23 14.93
CA LEU A 211 10.18 9.92 15.58
C LEU A 211 10.77 11.12 16.35
N SER A 212 10.76 12.31 15.73
CA SER A 212 11.26 13.54 16.36
C SER A 212 10.45 13.89 17.61
N ASN A 213 9.12 13.70 17.60
CA ASN A 213 8.26 13.96 18.75
C ASN A 213 8.47 12.91 19.86
N ILE A 214 8.71 11.66 19.50
CA ILE A 214 9.03 10.59 20.45
C ILE A 214 10.38 10.88 21.12
N LYS A 215 11.42 11.19 20.35
CA LYS A 215 12.75 11.54 20.87
C LYS A 215 12.74 12.81 21.74
N ALA A 216 11.84 13.74 21.44
CA ALA A 216 11.64 14.94 22.26
C ALA A 216 10.71 14.73 23.47
N ASN A 217 10.32 13.49 23.78
CA ASN A 217 9.38 13.11 24.84
C ASN A 217 8.00 13.82 24.75
N LYS A 218 7.60 14.27 23.55
CA LYS A 218 6.28 14.84 23.30
C LYS A 218 5.21 13.78 23.02
N LEU A 219 5.63 12.55 22.72
CA LEU A 219 4.82 11.34 22.65
C LEU A 219 5.58 10.23 23.38
N ARG A 220 4.89 9.45 24.21
CA ARG A 220 5.47 8.27 24.83
C ARG A 220 5.11 7.04 24.03
N PRO A 221 6.10 6.32 23.43
CA PRO A 221 5.85 5.07 22.76
C PRO A 221 5.62 3.95 23.79
N LEU A 222 4.62 3.11 23.58
CA LEU A 222 4.34 1.94 24.41
C LEU A 222 4.72 0.62 23.75
N ALA A 223 4.43 0.47 22.44
CA ALA A 223 4.81 -0.72 21.68
C ALA A 223 4.82 -0.45 20.19
N VAL A 224 5.72 -1.13 19.45
CA VAL A 224 5.76 -1.16 17.99
C VAL A 224 4.77 -2.22 17.49
N MET A 225 3.99 -1.89 16.47
CA MET A 225 2.99 -2.77 15.88
C MET A 225 3.59 -3.60 14.73
N ALA A 226 4.72 -4.23 14.96
CA ALA A 226 5.43 -5.04 13.98
C ALA A 226 5.90 -6.37 14.59
N ALA A 227 6.28 -7.32 13.74
CA ALA A 227 6.79 -8.63 14.17
C ALA A 227 8.12 -8.55 14.93
N ARG A 228 8.86 -7.45 14.75
CA ARG A 228 10.14 -7.17 15.42
C ARG A 228 10.21 -5.71 15.84
N ARG A 229 11.08 -5.40 16.80
CA ARG A 229 11.33 -4.02 17.23
C ARG A 229 11.88 -3.18 16.08
N SER A 230 11.57 -1.89 16.07
CA SER A 230 12.11 -0.96 15.09
C SER A 230 13.55 -0.58 15.44
N ALA A 231 14.45 -0.56 14.44
CA ALA A 231 15.82 -0.06 14.63
C ALA A 231 15.86 1.43 15.05
N LEU A 232 14.80 2.19 14.75
CA LEU A 232 14.67 3.59 15.17
C LEU A 232 14.20 3.74 16.62
N LEU A 233 13.62 2.69 17.21
CA LEU A 233 13.08 2.62 18.57
C LEU A 233 13.45 1.28 19.23
N PRO A 234 14.76 0.96 19.41
CA PRO A 234 15.22 -0.37 19.83
C PRO A 234 14.75 -0.77 21.23
N ASP A 235 14.52 0.21 22.10
CA ASP A 235 14.07 -0.01 23.48
C ASP A 235 12.56 -0.19 23.61
N VAL A 236 11.79 0.09 22.53
CA VAL A 236 10.33 -0.04 22.54
C VAL A 236 9.96 -1.46 22.15
N PRO A 237 9.24 -2.21 23.01
CA PRO A 237 8.84 -3.58 22.72
C PRO A 237 7.85 -3.65 21.55
N THR A 238 7.70 -4.82 20.95
CA THR A 238 6.57 -5.10 20.05
C THR A 238 5.27 -5.29 20.84
N LEU A 239 4.10 -5.20 20.19
CA LEU A 239 2.83 -5.54 20.84
C LEU A 239 2.80 -6.99 21.32
N ALA A 240 3.42 -7.92 20.59
CA ALA A 240 3.51 -9.32 21.00
C ALA A 240 4.35 -9.48 22.29
N GLU A 241 5.51 -8.82 22.39
CA GLU A 241 6.33 -8.77 23.61
C GLU A 241 5.58 -8.09 24.78
N ALA A 242 4.71 -7.13 24.48
CA ALA A 242 3.88 -6.44 25.45
C ALA A 242 2.56 -7.16 25.82
N GLY A 243 2.39 -8.42 25.37
CA GLY A 243 1.26 -9.29 25.74
C GLY A 243 0.02 -9.18 24.85
N VAL A 244 0.12 -8.49 23.68
CA VAL A 244 -0.97 -8.38 22.70
C VAL A 244 -0.49 -8.93 21.34
N PRO A 245 -0.45 -10.24 21.15
CA PRO A 245 -0.05 -10.84 19.88
C PRO A 245 -1.11 -10.63 18.79
N ASN A 246 -0.73 -10.84 17.51
CA ASN A 246 -1.58 -10.75 16.33
C ASN A 246 -2.18 -9.35 16.08
N ALA A 247 -1.56 -8.29 16.63
CA ALA A 247 -1.96 -6.90 16.44
C ALA A 247 -0.94 -6.12 15.59
N GLU A 248 -0.21 -6.81 14.71
CA GLU A 248 0.71 -6.19 13.77
C GLU A 248 -0.04 -5.35 12.74
N ALA A 249 0.40 -4.11 12.56
CA ALA A 249 -0.17 -3.18 11.59
C ALA A 249 0.92 -2.32 10.95
N TYR A 250 0.76 -2.11 9.65
CA TYR A 250 1.72 -1.39 8.83
C TYR A 250 0.99 -0.37 7.96
N GLU A 251 1.56 0.79 7.82
CA GLU A 251 1.30 1.64 6.68
C GLU A 251 2.23 1.18 5.55
N TRP A 252 1.72 1.09 4.33
CA TRP A 252 2.50 0.60 3.19
C TRP A 252 2.06 1.28 1.90
N ASN A 253 2.93 1.26 0.91
CA ASN A 253 2.63 1.73 -0.43
C ASN A 253 3.09 0.71 -1.45
N GLY A 254 2.25 0.42 -2.41
CA GLY A 254 2.53 -0.49 -3.53
C GLY A 254 2.35 0.19 -4.87
N MET A 255 2.99 -0.38 -5.87
CA MET A 255 2.81 -0.03 -7.27
C MET A 255 2.01 -1.11 -7.98
N PHE A 256 1.07 -0.66 -8.81
CA PHE A 256 0.14 -1.52 -9.52
C PHE A 256 0.05 -1.09 -10.98
N MET A 257 -0.34 -2.00 -11.84
CA MET A 257 -0.72 -1.72 -13.22
C MET A 257 -2.17 -2.12 -13.46
N PRO A 258 -2.88 -1.55 -14.46
CA PRO A 258 -4.17 -2.07 -14.90
C PRO A 258 -4.07 -3.57 -15.22
N ALA A 259 -5.12 -4.33 -14.93
CA ALA A 259 -5.17 -5.73 -15.30
C ALA A 259 -5.16 -5.89 -16.82
N GLY A 260 -4.51 -6.95 -17.32
CA GLY A 260 -4.45 -7.23 -18.75
C GLY A 260 -3.26 -6.61 -19.49
N VAL A 261 -2.31 -5.97 -18.78
CA VAL A 261 -1.04 -5.55 -19.39
C VAL A 261 -0.30 -6.77 -19.98
N PRO A 262 0.22 -6.69 -21.24
CA PRO A 262 0.91 -7.80 -21.88
C PRO A 262 2.07 -8.33 -21.02
N PRO A 263 2.26 -9.66 -20.93
CA PRO A 263 3.27 -10.26 -20.04
C PRO A 263 4.69 -9.72 -20.21
N ALA A 264 5.11 -9.47 -21.46
CA ALA A 264 6.44 -8.91 -21.75
C ALA A 264 6.61 -7.48 -21.21
N VAL A 265 5.56 -6.64 -21.28
CA VAL A 265 5.54 -5.29 -20.74
C VAL A 265 5.54 -5.34 -19.19
N ALA A 266 4.71 -6.21 -18.62
CA ALA A 266 4.64 -6.42 -17.19
C ALA A 266 6.00 -6.87 -16.60
N ALA A 267 6.69 -7.80 -17.28
CA ALA A 267 8.01 -8.27 -16.89
C ALA A 267 9.05 -7.14 -16.91
N LYS A 268 9.04 -6.29 -17.95
CA LYS A 268 9.96 -5.15 -18.04
C LYS A 268 9.69 -4.08 -16.98
N LEU A 269 8.42 -3.83 -16.66
CA LEU A 269 8.04 -2.93 -15.55
C LEU A 269 8.48 -3.49 -14.19
N ALA A 270 8.26 -4.78 -13.96
CA ALA A 270 8.65 -5.44 -12.72
C ALA A 270 10.18 -5.43 -12.53
N GLU A 271 10.95 -5.67 -13.60
CA GLU A 271 12.42 -5.56 -13.58
C GLU A 271 12.86 -4.12 -13.28
N ALA A 272 12.28 -3.13 -13.94
CA ALA A 272 12.62 -1.72 -13.71
C ALA A 272 12.34 -1.30 -12.26
N LEU A 273 11.21 -1.74 -11.70
CA LEU A 273 10.88 -1.47 -10.30
C LEU A 273 11.82 -2.22 -9.35
N LYS A 274 12.14 -3.47 -9.63
CA LYS A 274 13.06 -4.26 -8.82
C LYS A 274 14.44 -3.61 -8.76
N VAL A 275 15.01 -3.22 -9.91
CA VAL A 275 16.30 -2.51 -9.97
C VAL A 275 16.26 -1.21 -9.16
N ALA A 276 15.14 -0.47 -9.25
CA ALA A 276 14.96 0.76 -8.48
C ALA A 276 14.94 0.49 -6.96
N LEU A 277 14.19 -0.52 -6.51
CA LEU A 277 14.07 -0.88 -5.09
C LEU A 277 15.35 -1.50 -4.51
N ASP A 278 16.16 -2.15 -5.36
CA ASP A 278 17.43 -2.75 -4.95
C ASP A 278 18.57 -1.72 -4.84
N ALA A 279 18.41 -0.53 -5.40
CA ALA A 279 19.41 0.52 -5.34
C ALA A 279 19.70 0.94 -3.87
N PRO A 280 21.00 0.99 -3.44
CA PRO A 280 21.36 1.29 -2.06
C PRO A 280 20.75 2.60 -1.56
N GLU A 281 20.82 3.67 -2.35
CA GLU A 281 20.29 4.98 -2.00
C GLU A 281 18.76 4.99 -1.83
N VAL A 282 18.04 4.11 -2.54
CA VAL A 282 16.59 3.94 -2.36
C VAL A 282 16.30 3.24 -1.04
N LYS A 283 17.01 2.16 -0.74
CA LYS A 283 16.90 1.44 0.54
C LYS A 283 17.24 2.34 1.73
N GLU A 284 18.34 3.07 1.65
CA GLU A 284 18.77 4.02 2.68
C GLU A 284 17.72 5.12 2.91
N ARG A 285 17.16 5.67 1.83
CA ARG A 285 16.14 6.70 1.93
C ARG A 285 14.86 6.18 2.59
N ILE A 286 14.38 4.99 2.22
CA ILE A 286 13.23 4.34 2.86
C ILE A 286 13.50 4.15 4.35
N THR A 287 14.65 3.60 4.71
CA THR A 287 15.04 3.37 6.11
C THR A 287 15.15 4.67 6.92
N SER A 288 15.73 5.72 6.33
CA SER A 288 15.91 7.01 7.01
C SER A 288 14.59 7.70 7.40
N VAL A 289 13.51 7.37 6.69
CA VAL A 289 12.16 7.87 7.00
C VAL A 289 11.31 6.86 7.79
N GLY A 290 11.94 5.86 8.38
CA GLY A 290 11.27 4.89 9.24
C GLY A 290 10.57 3.75 8.53
N GLY A 291 10.81 3.60 7.23
CA GLY A 291 10.29 2.49 6.43
C GLY A 291 11.24 1.29 6.41
N GLU A 292 10.69 0.16 6.05
CA GLU A 292 11.41 -1.06 5.73
C GLU A 292 11.30 -1.33 4.22
N PRO A 293 12.44 -1.46 3.49
CA PRO A 293 12.41 -1.88 2.09
C PRO A 293 11.77 -3.26 1.96
N PHE A 294 10.91 -3.43 0.98
CA PHE A 294 10.29 -4.72 0.70
C PHE A 294 11.01 -5.40 -0.49
N THR A 295 11.68 -6.51 -0.24
CA THR A 295 12.49 -7.23 -1.25
C THR A 295 11.88 -8.58 -1.64
N GLY A 296 10.60 -8.76 -1.43
CA GLY A 296 9.89 -10.00 -1.72
C GLY A 296 9.66 -10.25 -3.21
N SER A 297 9.53 -11.52 -3.58
CA SER A 297 9.09 -11.97 -4.90
C SER A 297 7.67 -11.52 -5.21
N ASN A 298 7.25 -11.61 -6.47
CA ASN A 298 5.87 -11.28 -6.88
C ASN A 298 4.82 -12.11 -6.11
N ALA A 299 5.13 -13.35 -5.73
CA ALA A 299 4.25 -14.18 -4.91
C ALA A 299 4.12 -13.64 -3.48
N GLU A 300 5.22 -13.17 -2.89
CA GLU A 300 5.24 -12.56 -1.56
C GLU A 300 4.54 -11.19 -1.55
N VAL A 301 4.70 -10.39 -2.61
CA VAL A 301 3.93 -9.15 -2.82
C VAL A 301 2.43 -9.43 -2.80
N ARG A 302 1.95 -10.40 -3.58
CA ARG A 302 0.53 -10.78 -3.61
C ARG A 302 0.07 -11.26 -2.23
N LYS A 303 0.80 -12.19 -1.62
CA LYS A 303 0.49 -12.71 -0.28
C LYS A 303 0.41 -11.59 0.78
N PHE A 304 1.32 -10.61 0.71
CA PHE A 304 1.29 -9.46 1.62
C PHE A 304 0.00 -8.63 1.43
N ILE A 305 -0.33 -8.27 0.18
CA ILE A 305 -1.53 -7.47 -0.14
C ILE A 305 -2.80 -8.21 0.28
N ASP A 306 -2.91 -9.50 -0.05
CA ASP A 306 -4.06 -10.34 0.32
C ASP A 306 -4.23 -10.41 1.84
N LEU A 307 -3.13 -10.59 2.58
CA LEU A 307 -3.14 -10.61 4.04
C LEU A 307 -3.60 -9.26 4.62
N GLN A 308 -3.11 -8.13 4.08
CA GLN A 308 -3.55 -6.81 4.52
C GLN A 308 -5.04 -6.59 4.25
N THR A 309 -5.52 -6.97 3.06
CA THR A 309 -6.93 -6.86 2.68
C THR A 309 -7.83 -7.71 3.59
N GLN A 310 -7.45 -8.96 3.86
CA GLN A 310 -8.19 -9.85 4.75
C GLN A 310 -8.23 -9.33 6.19
N ARG A 311 -7.07 -8.89 6.72
CA ARG A 311 -6.95 -8.37 8.10
C ARG A 311 -7.80 -7.12 8.27
N MET A 312 -7.65 -6.12 7.39
CA MET A 312 -8.41 -4.87 7.49
C MET A 312 -9.91 -5.11 7.29
N GLY A 313 -10.28 -5.97 6.34
CA GLY A 313 -11.67 -6.36 6.14
C GLY A 313 -12.28 -7.04 7.36
N LYS A 314 -11.53 -7.92 8.05
CA LYS A 314 -11.99 -8.55 9.29
C LYS A 314 -12.17 -7.52 10.41
N VAL A 315 -11.19 -6.64 10.63
CA VAL A 315 -11.25 -5.59 11.66
C VAL A 315 -12.48 -4.71 11.47
N MET A 316 -12.76 -4.30 10.22
CA MET A 316 -13.92 -3.46 9.91
C MET A 316 -15.25 -4.18 10.14
N ARG A 317 -15.37 -5.45 9.74
CA ARG A 317 -16.59 -6.25 9.98
C ARG A 317 -16.82 -6.47 11.47
N ASP A 318 -15.80 -6.90 12.21
CA ASP A 318 -15.90 -7.18 13.65
C ASP A 318 -16.20 -5.90 14.46
N GLY A 319 -15.66 -4.76 14.04
CA GLY A 319 -15.90 -3.44 14.65
C GLY A 319 -17.12 -2.69 14.10
N ASN A 320 -17.86 -3.25 13.12
CA ASN A 320 -18.95 -2.57 12.40
C ASN A 320 -18.54 -1.18 11.86
N ILE A 321 -17.28 -1.05 11.39
CA ILE A 321 -16.71 0.20 10.88
C ILE A 321 -17.19 0.42 9.46
N LYS A 322 -17.80 1.59 9.21
CA LYS A 322 -18.35 2.00 7.91
C LYS A 322 -17.82 3.39 7.56
N ALA A 323 -17.82 3.71 6.27
CA ALA A 323 -17.60 5.08 5.83
C ALA A 323 -18.74 5.99 6.35
N GLU A 324 -18.37 7.18 6.79
CA GLU A 324 -19.29 8.27 7.15
C GLU A 324 -19.83 8.96 5.90
#